data_a1df581aac07e9498ad33f25957c9639
#
_entry.id   a1df581aac07e9498ad33f25957c9639
#
_cell.length_a   1.000
_cell.length_b   1.000
_cell.length_c   1.000
_cell.angle_alpha   90.00
_cell.angle_beta   90.00
_cell.angle_gamma   90.00
#
_symmetry.space_group_name_H-M   'P 1'
#
loop_
_entity.id
_entity.type
_entity.pdbx_description
1 polymer ?
#
loop_
_entity_poly.entity_id
_entity_poly.type
_entity_poly.pdbx_seq_one_letter_code
_entity_poly.pdbx_strand_id
1 'polypeptide(L)'
;MTTAKVAISADFLTACAHRPRQVQGKVTELVNKFRNDPASPGIHYEKINSCIDKKIYSIRIDDTYRGIVVRQSEVYLLLWVDHHDEAYQWAARKRCEVNPNTGSLQVFDVQTVSEPIAAHSQPLLF
;
A
#
# COMPACT_ATOMS: atom_id res chain seq x y z
N MET A 1 -10.09 -10.62 22.52
CA MET A 1 -10.45 -10.51 21.13
C MET A 1 -9.92 -9.25 20.53
N THR A 2 -9.26 -9.36 19.40
CA THR A 2 -8.68 -8.19 18.79
C THR A 2 -9.64 -7.62 17.77
N THR A 3 -9.61 -6.32 17.59
CA THR A 3 -10.44 -5.64 16.62
C THR A 3 -9.52 -5.01 15.59
N ALA A 4 -9.58 -5.53 14.39
CA ALA A 4 -8.78 -4.98 13.31
C ALA A 4 -9.38 -3.67 12.83
N LYS A 5 -8.52 -2.72 12.48
CA LYS A 5 -8.93 -1.45 11.90
C LYS A 5 -8.55 -1.46 10.43
N VAL A 6 -9.52 -1.13 9.60
CA VAL A 6 -9.34 -1.17 8.15
C VAL A 6 -9.57 0.23 7.59
N ALA A 7 -8.68 0.67 6.75
CA ALA A 7 -8.81 1.95 6.08
C ALA A 7 -8.44 1.82 4.60
N ILE A 8 -8.95 2.73 3.79
CA ILE A 8 -8.72 2.74 2.36
C ILE A 8 -8.22 4.13 2.01
N SER A 9 -7.03 4.22 1.42
CA SER A 9 -6.47 5.52 1.08
C SER A 9 -7.15 6.11 -0.15
N ALA A 10 -7.08 7.42 -0.29
CA ALA A 10 -7.58 8.10 -1.47
C ALA A 10 -6.82 7.62 -2.72
N ASP A 11 -5.52 7.35 -2.57
CA ASP A 11 -4.72 6.86 -3.69
C ASP A 11 -5.20 5.52 -4.18
N PHE A 12 -5.63 4.64 -3.27
CA PHE A 12 -6.19 3.35 -3.66
C PHE A 12 -7.44 3.54 -4.50
N LEU A 13 -8.32 4.43 -4.07
CA LEU A 13 -9.56 4.70 -4.79
C LEU A 13 -9.28 5.25 -6.18
N THR A 14 -8.33 6.18 -6.29
CA THR A 14 -7.95 6.76 -7.56
C THR A 14 -7.35 5.68 -8.47
N ALA A 15 -6.46 4.86 -7.94
CA ALA A 15 -5.84 3.80 -8.73
C ALA A 15 -6.88 2.80 -9.22
N CYS A 16 -7.84 2.46 -8.37
CA CYS A 16 -8.90 1.54 -8.74
C CYS A 16 -9.75 2.12 -9.88
N ALA A 17 -10.05 3.40 -9.82
CA ALA A 17 -10.88 4.05 -10.83
C ALA A 17 -10.23 4.02 -12.22
N HIS A 18 -8.91 3.90 -12.28
CA HIS A 18 -8.20 3.83 -13.55
C HIS A 18 -8.07 2.40 -14.09
N ARG A 19 -8.60 1.40 -13.39
CA ARG A 19 -8.53 0.02 -13.84
C ARG A 19 -9.76 -0.31 -14.70
N PRO A 20 -9.67 -1.34 -15.53
CA PRO A 20 -10.83 -1.79 -16.31
C PRO A 20 -11.99 -2.16 -15.38
N ARG A 21 -13.21 -2.04 -15.90
CA ARG A 21 -14.41 -2.28 -15.09
C ARG A 21 -14.42 -3.67 -14.47
N GLN A 22 -13.94 -4.68 -15.19
CA GLN A 22 -13.89 -6.04 -14.67
C GLN A 22 -12.99 -6.13 -13.44
N VAL A 23 -11.89 -5.41 -13.46
CA VAL A 23 -10.95 -5.39 -12.34
C VAL A 23 -11.56 -4.64 -11.16
N GLN A 24 -12.28 -3.56 -11.45
CA GLN A 24 -12.95 -2.81 -10.38
C GLN A 24 -13.94 -3.69 -9.63
N GLY A 25 -14.66 -4.57 -10.34
CA GLY A 25 -15.56 -5.51 -9.69
C GLY A 25 -14.84 -6.47 -8.77
N LYS A 26 -13.69 -6.98 -9.20
CA LYS A 26 -12.88 -7.89 -8.38
C LYS A 26 -12.31 -7.17 -7.16
N VAL A 27 -11.91 -5.91 -7.34
CA VAL A 27 -11.42 -5.10 -6.23
C VAL A 27 -12.54 -4.86 -5.22
N THR A 28 -13.75 -4.61 -5.68
CA THR A 28 -14.88 -4.40 -4.79
C THR A 28 -15.14 -5.65 -3.94
N GLU A 29 -15.07 -6.84 -4.54
CA GLU A 29 -15.23 -8.08 -3.79
C GLU A 29 -14.13 -8.24 -2.75
N LEU A 30 -12.90 -7.92 -3.14
CA LEU A 30 -11.77 -8.00 -2.22
C LEU A 30 -11.95 -7.02 -1.06
N VAL A 31 -12.38 -5.80 -1.35
CA VAL A 31 -12.59 -4.78 -0.32
C VAL A 31 -13.66 -5.23 0.67
N ASN A 32 -14.73 -5.83 0.19
CA ASN A 32 -15.77 -6.33 1.07
C ASN A 32 -15.25 -7.43 1.98
N LYS A 33 -14.45 -8.35 1.44
CA LYS A 33 -13.85 -9.41 2.22
C LYS A 33 -12.88 -8.83 3.26
N PHE A 34 -12.09 -7.86 2.83
CA PHE A 34 -11.09 -7.21 3.67
C PHE A 34 -11.76 -6.46 4.83
N ARG A 35 -12.88 -5.80 4.57
CA ARG A 35 -13.58 -5.06 5.61
C ARG A 35 -14.24 -6.00 6.63
N ASN A 36 -14.68 -7.16 6.17
CA ASN A 36 -15.28 -8.11 7.08
C ASN A 36 -14.24 -8.80 7.95
N ASP A 37 -13.12 -9.18 7.37
CA ASP A 37 -12.05 -9.86 8.11
C ASP A 37 -10.75 -9.73 7.31
N PRO A 38 -9.90 -8.76 7.62
CA PRO A 38 -8.67 -8.58 6.86
C PRO A 38 -7.68 -9.74 7.02
N ALA A 39 -7.87 -10.59 8.02
CA ALA A 39 -7.04 -11.77 8.20
C ALA A 39 -7.66 -13.02 7.60
N SER A 40 -8.73 -12.88 6.83
CA SER A 40 -9.41 -14.02 6.24
C SER A 40 -8.47 -14.86 5.37
N PRO A 41 -8.53 -16.18 5.44
CA PRO A 41 -7.70 -17.03 4.58
C PRO A 41 -8.01 -16.87 3.10
N GLY A 42 -9.15 -16.27 2.75
CA GLY A 42 -9.45 -15.98 1.35
C GLY A 42 -8.70 -14.79 0.81
N ILE A 43 -7.96 -14.06 1.64
CA ILE A 43 -7.15 -12.94 1.20
C ILE A 43 -5.70 -13.43 1.17
N HIS A 44 -5.10 -13.41 -0.01
CA HIS A 44 -3.76 -13.96 -0.19
C HIS A 44 -2.72 -12.86 -0.11
N TYR A 45 -2.12 -12.70 1.07
CA TYR A 45 -1.06 -11.75 1.28
C TYR A 45 0.27 -12.32 0.86
N GLU A 46 1.10 -11.52 0.23
CA GLU A 46 2.46 -11.91 -0.12
C GLU A 46 3.43 -10.81 0.28
N LYS A 47 4.58 -11.22 0.80
CA LYS A 47 5.62 -10.26 1.10
C LYS A 47 6.24 -9.77 -0.19
N ILE A 48 6.62 -8.51 -0.21
CA ILE A 48 7.29 -7.93 -1.36
C ILE A 48 8.76 -7.78 -0.98
N ASN A 49 9.59 -8.67 -1.46
CA ASN A 49 11.01 -8.70 -1.06
C ASN A 49 11.76 -7.43 -1.42
N SER A 50 11.37 -6.79 -2.49
CA SER A 50 12.03 -5.55 -2.92
C SER A 50 11.61 -4.33 -2.12
N CYS A 51 10.61 -4.44 -1.25
CA CYS A 51 10.17 -3.30 -0.46
C CYS A 51 11.17 -2.96 0.63
N ILE A 52 11.44 -1.67 0.77
CA ILE A 52 12.23 -1.16 1.87
C ILE A 52 11.44 -1.33 3.16
N ASP A 53 10.17 -1.05 3.13
CA ASP A 53 9.31 -1.13 4.30
C ASP A 53 8.64 -2.50 4.36
N LYS A 54 9.00 -3.29 5.35
CA LYS A 54 8.50 -4.65 5.47
C LYS A 54 7.08 -4.75 6.01
N LYS A 55 6.45 -3.64 6.31
CA LYS A 55 5.04 -3.60 6.67
C LYS A 55 4.14 -3.61 5.44
N ILE A 56 4.72 -3.45 4.24
CA ILE A 56 3.97 -3.39 2.99
C ILE A 56 3.90 -4.78 2.37
N TYR A 57 2.71 -5.19 2.02
CA TYR A 57 2.44 -6.49 1.42
C TYR A 57 1.64 -6.32 0.15
N SER A 58 1.61 -7.31 -0.72
CA SER A 58 0.67 -7.35 -1.82
C SER A 58 -0.48 -8.27 -1.50
N ILE A 59 -1.62 -8.03 -2.12
CA ILE A 59 -2.78 -8.89 -2.05
C ILE A 59 -3.14 -9.26 -3.48
N ARG A 60 -3.31 -10.55 -3.74
CA ARG A 60 -3.68 -11.01 -5.08
C ARG A 60 -5.12 -10.64 -5.38
N ILE A 61 -5.35 -9.97 -6.48
CA ILE A 61 -6.68 -9.68 -6.98
C ILE A 61 -7.05 -10.72 -8.05
N ASP A 62 -6.18 -10.91 -9.01
CA ASP A 62 -6.29 -11.99 -9.99
C ASP A 62 -4.87 -12.30 -10.51
N ASP A 63 -4.75 -12.98 -11.62
CA ASP A 63 -3.43 -13.35 -12.14
C ASP A 63 -2.59 -12.14 -12.53
N THR A 64 -3.24 -11.04 -12.88
CA THR A 64 -2.57 -9.87 -13.42
C THR A 64 -2.42 -8.75 -12.40
N TYR A 65 -3.42 -8.55 -11.56
CA TYR A 65 -3.50 -7.36 -10.71
C TYR A 65 -3.23 -7.68 -9.25
N ARG A 66 -2.59 -6.72 -8.58
CA ARG A 66 -2.29 -6.83 -7.16
C ARG A 66 -2.71 -5.56 -6.44
N GLY A 67 -3.21 -5.72 -5.22
CA GLY A 67 -3.42 -4.60 -4.31
C GLY A 67 -2.21 -4.46 -3.40
N ILE A 68 -1.94 -3.27 -2.96
CA ILE A 68 -0.85 -2.98 -2.02
C ILE A 68 -1.47 -2.57 -0.69
N VAL A 69 -1.00 -3.18 0.39
CA VAL A 69 -1.58 -2.97 1.72
C VAL A 69 -0.47 -2.83 2.75
N VAL A 70 -0.72 -2.00 3.75
CA VAL A 70 0.14 -1.93 4.93
C VAL A 70 -0.53 -2.70 6.05
N ARG A 71 0.25 -3.53 6.73
CA ARG A 71 -0.20 -4.20 7.94
C ARG A 71 0.72 -3.80 9.07
N GLN A 72 0.17 -3.18 10.08
CA GLN A 72 0.93 -2.80 11.27
C GLN A 72 0.06 -3.06 12.47
N SER A 73 0.42 -4.07 13.27
CA SER A 73 -0.40 -4.53 14.39
C SER A 73 -1.79 -4.88 13.90
N GLU A 74 -2.80 -4.22 14.43
CA GLU A 74 -4.19 -4.47 14.06
C GLU A 74 -4.68 -3.53 12.97
N VAL A 75 -3.80 -2.73 12.38
CA VAL A 75 -4.20 -1.75 11.38
C VAL A 75 -3.85 -2.26 9.99
N TYR A 76 -4.82 -2.20 9.10
CA TYR A 76 -4.65 -2.60 7.71
C TYR A 76 -5.09 -1.43 6.83
N LEU A 77 -4.25 -1.05 5.89
CA LEU A 77 -4.56 0.09 5.03
C LEU A 77 -4.30 -0.28 3.57
N LEU A 78 -5.32 -0.15 2.74
CA LEU A 78 -5.18 -0.35 1.31
C LEU A 78 -4.60 0.91 0.68
N LEU A 79 -3.51 0.76 -0.08
CA LEU A 79 -2.75 1.89 -0.61
C LEU A 79 -2.83 2.05 -2.11
N TRP A 80 -2.83 0.97 -2.86
CA TRP A 80 -2.65 1.05 -4.32
C TRP A 80 -3.16 -0.21 -5.00
N VAL A 81 -3.47 -0.15 -6.28
CA VAL A 81 -3.83 -1.31 -7.07
C VAL A 81 -3.34 -1.10 -8.49
N ASP A 82 -2.66 -2.11 -9.03
CA ASP A 82 -2.08 -2.01 -10.36
C ASP A 82 -1.71 -3.41 -10.85
N HIS A 83 -1.17 -3.50 -12.06
CA HIS A 83 -0.59 -4.74 -12.55
C HIS A 83 0.51 -5.19 -11.60
N HIS A 84 0.77 -6.49 -11.57
CA HIS A 84 1.75 -7.08 -10.63
C HIS A 84 3.07 -6.30 -10.62
N ASP A 85 3.68 -6.11 -11.78
CA ASP A 85 5.01 -5.48 -11.82
C ASP A 85 4.96 -4.02 -11.41
N GLU A 86 3.98 -3.29 -11.91
CA GLU A 86 3.81 -1.88 -11.57
C GLU A 86 3.49 -1.70 -10.09
N ALA A 87 2.64 -2.56 -9.55
CA ALA A 87 2.31 -2.49 -8.13
C ALA A 87 3.54 -2.72 -7.27
N TYR A 88 4.37 -3.70 -7.64
CA TYR A 88 5.58 -3.99 -6.89
C TYR A 88 6.60 -2.86 -7.02
N GLN A 89 6.72 -2.25 -8.20
CA GLN A 89 7.61 -1.10 -8.37
C GLN A 89 7.14 0.09 -7.54
N TRP A 90 5.82 0.31 -7.53
CA TRP A 90 5.26 1.39 -6.73
C TRP A 90 5.58 1.17 -5.25
N ALA A 91 5.37 -0.04 -4.77
CA ALA A 91 5.55 -0.35 -3.36
C ALA A 91 7.01 -0.34 -2.92
N ALA A 92 7.91 -0.71 -3.81
CA ALA A 92 9.32 -0.89 -3.45
C ALA A 92 9.95 0.38 -2.86
N ARG A 93 9.47 1.54 -3.29
CA ARG A 93 10.05 2.80 -2.87
C ARG A 93 9.25 3.52 -1.81
N LYS A 94 8.18 2.91 -1.32
CA LYS A 94 7.30 3.57 -0.35
C LYS A 94 7.70 3.20 1.06
N ARG A 95 7.40 4.07 1.96
CA ARG A 95 7.61 3.86 3.37
C ARG A 95 6.41 4.43 4.11
N CYS A 96 5.93 3.71 5.10
CA CYS A 96 4.76 4.12 5.87
C CYS A 96 5.15 4.39 7.31
N GLU A 97 4.63 5.47 7.85
CA GLU A 97 4.87 5.83 9.24
C GLU A 97 3.57 6.20 9.89
N VAL A 98 3.37 5.73 11.10
CA VAL A 98 2.19 6.06 11.88
C VAL A 98 2.59 7.09 12.92
N ASN A 99 1.88 8.18 12.97
CA ASN A 99 2.10 9.19 14.00
C ASN A 99 1.51 8.69 15.31
N PRO A 100 2.31 8.44 16.33
CA PRO A 100 1.77 7.87 17.57
C PRO A 100 0.82 8.79 18.31
N ASN A 101 0.93 10.10 18.09
CA ASN A 101 0.07 11.03 18.80
C ASN A 101 -1.30 11.18 18.16
N THR A 102 -1.35 11.20 16.84
CA THR A 102 -2.60 11.43 16.13
C THR A 102 -3.17 10.17 15.52
N GLY A 103 -2.36 9.12 15.41
CA GLY A 103 -2.79 7.89 14.74
C GLY A 103 -2.81 8.01 13.22
N SER A 104 -2.35 9.12 12.67
CA SER A 104 -2.38 9.28 11.23
C SER A 104 -1.26 8.49 10.58
N LEU A 105 -1.50 8.05 9.35
CA LEU A 105 -0.53 7.28 8.59
C LEU A 105 -0.03 8.13 7.43
N GLN A 106 1.26 8.13 7.24
CA GLN A 106 1.88 8.85 6.14
C GLN A 106 2.65 7.88 5.26
N VAL A 107 2.58 8.09 3.95
CA VAL A 107 3.29 7.27 2.98
C VAL A 107 4.29 8.16 2.25
N PHE A 108 5.55 7.74 2.25
CA PHE A 108 6.62 8.52 1.64
C PHE A 108 7.24 7.79 0.48
N ASP A 109 7.82 8.53 -0.44
CA ASP A 109 8.66 7.98 -1.47
C ASP A 109 10.12 8.09 -1.01
N VAL A 110 10.67 6.97 -0.57
CA VAL A 110 12.01 6.96 0.04
C VAL A 110 13.10 7.23 -0.98
N GLN A 111 12.87 6.88 -2.22
CA GLN A 111 13.88 7.10 -3.22
C GLN A 111 14.18 8.59 -3.39
N THR A 112 13.17 9.41 -3.32
CA THR A 112 13.37 10.84 -3.42
C THR A 112 14.23 11.37 -2.29
N VAL A 113 14.08 10.79 -1.12
CA VAL A 113 14.84 11.24 0.02
C VAL A 113 16.29 10.88 -0.07
N SER A 114 16.61 9.72 -0.57
CA SER A 114 17.97 9.26 -0.57
C SER A 114 18.81 9.85 -1.69
N GLU A 115 18.18 10.31 -2.75
CA GLU A 115 18.96 10.78 -3.83
C GLU A 115 19.59 12.10 -3.68
N PRO A 116 18.98 13.00 -3.21
CA PRO A 116 19.44 14.29 -3.25
C PRO A 116 20.62 14.64 -2.62
N ILE A 117 21.02 13.95 -1.96
CA ILE A 117 22.10 14.24 -1.37
C ILE A 117 22.95 14.94 -2.14
N ALA A 118 22.83 14.89 -2.91
CA ALA A 118 23.70 15.41 -3.54
C ALA A 118 23.42 16.67 -3.85
N ALA A 119 23.28 17.02 -3.85
CA ALA A 119 23.09 18.01 -4.23
C ALA A 119 22.97 19.01 -3.74
N HIS A 120 22.58 18.55 -3.26
CA HIS A 120 22.66 19.31 -3.20
C HIS A 120 22.64 20.04 -2.80
N SER A 121 22.54 20.05 -2.48
CA SER A 121 22.52 20.46 -2.19
C SER A 121 22.38 21.20 -1.77
N GLN A 122 22.20 21.43 -1.71
CA GLN A 122 22.10 21.99 -1.44
C GLN A 122 22.07 22.80 -1.14
N PRO A 123 22.13 23.06 -1.06
CA PRO A 123 22.05 23.76 -0.84
C PRO A 123 21.98 24.62 -0.42
N LEU A 124 21.71 24.77 -0.40
CA LEU A 124 21.65 25.31 -0.17
C LEU A 124 21.65 26.19 0.21
N LEU A 125 21.55 26.40 0.40
CA LEU A 125 21.52 26.94 0.68
C LEU A 125 21.67 27.79 1.00
N PHE A 126 21.76 28.19 1.16
CA PHE A 126 21.82 28.56 1.28
C PHE A 126 22.00 29.00 1.38
#